data_f3184eb36f9d88623e9f2f1df6246381
#
_entry.id   f3184eb36f9d88623e9f2f1df6246381
#
_cell.length_a   1.000
_cell.length_b   1.000
_cell.length_c   1.000
_cell.angle_alpha   90.00
_cell.angle_beta   90.00
_cell.angle_gamma   90.00
#
_symmetry.space_group_name_H-M   'P 1'
#
loop_
_entity.id
_entity.type
_entity.pdbx_description
1 polymer ?
#
loop_
_entity_poly.entity_id
_entity_poly.type
_entity_poly.pdbx_seq_one_letter_code
_entity_poly.pdbx_strand_id
1 'polypeptide(L)' 'MDVQPPVVVLAPEADGGRRVTIRGERVGTAYTLFDVLDFLHSAGLPAEEDRAVDDPELIEWRGGGPYVWSSTT' A
#
# COMPACT_ATOMS: atom_id res chain seq x y z
N MET A 1 -19.14 12.24 7.19
CA MET A 1 -17.82 12.03 7.79
C MET A 1 -17.04 11.07 6.94
N ASP A 2 -15.90 11.49 6.45
CA ASP A 2 -15.12 10.68 5.54
C ASP A 2 -14.31 9.65 6.29
N VAL A 3 -14.48 8.40 5.90
CA VAL A 3 -13.68 7.32 6.46
C VAL A 3 -12.55 7.07 5.49
N GLN A 4 -11.33 7.37 5.93
CA GLN A 4 -10.16 7.13 5.10
C GLN A 4 -9.59 5.75 5.39
N PRO A 5 -9.09 5.06 4.36
CA PRO A 5 -8.44 3.77 4.58
C PRO A 5 -7.24 3.97 5.50
N PRO A 6 -6.97 3.02 6.39
CA PRO A 6 -5.80 3.14 7.27
C PRO A 6 -4.48 3.05 6.52
N VAL A 7 -4.46 2.38 5.37
CA VAL A 7 -3.23 2.16 4.62
C VAL A 7 -3.26 2.98 3.34
N VAL A 8 -2.19 3.73 3.10
CA VAL A 8 -2.03 4.48 1.86
C VAL A 8 -0.71 4.04 1.22
N VAL A 9 -0.79 3.61 -0.03
CA VAL A 9 0.38 3.27 -0.83
C VAL A 9 0.54 4.37 -1.87
N LEU A 10 1.63 5.13 -1.76
CA LEU A 10 1.85 6.27 -2.62
C LEU A 10 2.31 5.84 -4.01
N ALA A 11 2.38 6.78 -4.93
CA ALA A 11 2.79 6.51 -6.30
C ALA A 11 4.23 5.98 -6.35
N PRO A 12 4.56 5.14 -7.34
CA PRO A 12 5.93 4.65 -7.48
C PRO A 12 6.92 5.77 -7.71
N GLU A 13 8.08 5.66 -7.08
CA GLU A 13 9.19 6.56 -7.30
C GLU A 13 10.08 6.02 -8.42
N ALA A 14 11.11 6.79 -8.77
CA ALA A 14 11.98 6.45 -9.90
C ALA A 14 12.63 5.08 -9.78
N ASP A 15 12.89 4.65 -8.55
CA ASP A 15 13.50 3.33 -8.29
C ASP A 15 12.49 2.20 -8.21
N GLY A 16 11.21 2.49 -8.43
CA GLY A 16 10.15 1.51 -8.35
C GLY A 16 9.56 1.33 -6.96
N GLY A 17 10.14 1.95 -5.94
CA GLY A 17 9.64 1.86 -4.58
C GLY A 17 8.40 2.70 -4.37
N ARG A 18 7.49 2.23 -3.55
CA ARG A 18 6.27 2.94 -3.18
C ARG A 18 6.23 3.11 -1.67
N ARG A 19 6.12 4.35 -1.23
CA ARG A 19 6.04 4.62 0.20
C ARG A 19 4.71 4.19 0.74
N VAL A 20 4.72 3.62 1.93
CA VAL A 20 3.53 3.13 2.59
C VAL A 20 3.35 3.84 3.91
N THR A 21 2.14 4.33 4.15
CA THR A 21 1.78 4.88 5.45
C THR A 21 0.62 4.08 6.03
N ILE A 22 0.61 3.94 7.33
CA ILE A 22 -0.49 3.28 8.04
C ILE A 22 -0.94 4.22 9.15
N ARG A 23 -2.20 4.59 9.11
CA ARG A 23 -2.80 5.55 10.06
C ARG A 23 -2.01 6.84 10.13
N GLY A 24 -1.52 7.29 8.97
CA GLY A 24 -0.77 8.53 8.86
C GLY A 24 0.70 8.42 9.19
N GLU A 25 1.17 7.27 9.64
CA GLU A 25 2.58 7.07 9.97
C GLU A 25 3.30 6.35 8.84
N ARG A 26 4.46 6.86 8.48
CA ARG A 26 5.28 6.21 7.46
C ARG A 26 5.87 4.92 8.04
N VAL A 27 5.56 3.80 7.43
CA VAL A 27 6.06 2.50 7.91
C VAL A 27 7.22 1.98 7.07
N GLY A 28 7.38 2.47 5.84
CA GLY A 28 8.50 2.08 5.01
C GLY A 28 8.20 2.22 3.54
N THR A 29 9.08 1.65 2.72
CA THR A 29 8.97 1.65 1.28
C THR A 29 8.81 0.21 0.81
N ALA A 30 7.79 -0.04 0.01
CA ALA A 30 7.54 -1.35 -0.57
C ALA A 30 8.08 -1.38 -2.00
N TYR A 31 8.65 -2.49 -2.38
CA TYR A 31 9.12 -2.72 -3.75
C TYR A 31 8.30 -3.78 -4.45
N THR A 32 7.49 -4.50 -3.69
CA THR A 32 6.57 -5.51 -4.23
C THR A 32 5.28 -5.48 -3.43
N LEU A 33 4.26 -6.14 -3.99
CA LEU A 33 2.99 -6.30 -3.29
C LEU A 33 3.20 -7.02 -1.95
N PHE A 34 4.11 -7.98 -1.91
CA PHE A 34 4.35 -8.74 -0.69
C PHE A 34 4.92 -7.88 0.42
N ASP A 35 5.70 -6.86 0.08
CA ASP A 35 6.18 -5.91 1.07
C ASP A 35 5.02 -5.15 1.72
N VAL A 36 4.02 -4.79 0.94
CA VAL A 36 2.83 -4.12 1.47
C VAL A 36 2.10 -5.04 2.44
N LEU A 37 1.96 -6.30 2.06
CA LEU A 37 1.28 -7.27 2.92
C LEU A 37 2.05 -7.49 4.23
N ASP A 38 3.37 -7.47 4.18
CA ASP A 38 4.20 -7.56 5.38
C ASP A 38 3.96 -6.39 6.32
N PHE A 39 3.85 -5.17 5.76
CA PHE A 39 3.54 -3.99 6.58
C PHE A 39 2.18 -4.13 7.24
N LEU A 40 1.18 -4.62 6.50
CA LEU A 40 -0.15 -4.84 7.03
C LEU A 40 -0.12 -5.85 8.18
N HIS A 41 0.57 -6.94 7.96
CA HIS A 41 0.68 -7.99 8.97
C HIS A 41 1.33 -7.46 10.25
N SER A 42 2.40 -6.69 10.10
CA SER A 42 3.10 -6.09 11.25
C SER A 42 2.24 -5.11 12.01
N ALA A 43 1.28 -4.49 11.34
CA ALA A 43 0.38 -3.53 11.96
C ALA A 43 -0.88 -4.18 12.53
N GLY A 44 -1.00 -5.50 12.45
CA GLY A 44 -2.18 -6.20 12.93
C GLY A 44 -3.40 -6.03 12.04
N LEU A 45 -3.19 -5.69 10.77
CA LEU A 45 -4.27 -5.51 9.80
C LEU A 45 -4.43 -6.76 8.94
N PRO A 46 -5.59 -6.93 8.29
CA PRO A 46 -5.75 -8.03 7.35
C PRO A 46 -4.67 -7.97 6.28
N ALA A 47 -3.99 -9.10 6.06
CA ALA A 47 -2.86 -9.17 5.14
C ALA A 47 -3.00 -10.31 4.14
N GLU A 48 -4.22 -10.76 3.91
CA GLU A 48 -4.49 -11.81 2.95
C GLU A 48 -4.56 -11.21 1.56
N GLU A 49 -3.75 -11.71 0.65
CA GLU A 49 -3.58 -11.12 -0.66
C GLU A 49 -4.90 -10.96 -1.40
N ASP A 50 -5.72 -12.00 -1.41
CA ASP A 50 -6.96 -12.00 -2.16
C ASP A 50 -8.04 -11.07 -1.58
N ARG A 51 -7.87 -10.64 -0.34
CA ARG A 51 -8.83 -9.76 0.31
C ARG A 51 -8.30 -8.35 0.48
N ALA A 52 -7.10 -8.23 1.03
CA ALA A 52 -6.54 -6.94 1.39
C ALA A 52 -6.26 -6.09 0.16
N VAL A 53 -5.77 -6.71 -0.90
CA VAL A 53 -5.33 -5.99 -2.11
C VAL A 53 -6.48 -5.25 -2.79
N ASP A 54 -7.65 -5.85 -2.81
CA ASP A 54 -8.80 -5.28 -3.51
C ASP A 54 -9.78 -4.54 -2.61
N ASP A 55 -9.43 -4.33 -1.36
CA ASP A 55 -10.32 -3.69 -0.41
C ASP A 55 -10.04 -2.18 -0.34
N PRO A 56 -10.88 -1.34 -0.97
CA PRO A 56 -10.66 0.10 -0.96
C PRO A 56 -10.88 0.74 0.42
N GLU A 57 -11.51 0.03 1.34
CA GLU A 57 -11.68 0.51 2.70
C GLU A 57 -10.43 0.26 3.53
N LEU A 58 -9.57 -0.64 3.09
CA LEU A 58 -8.34 -0.97 3.79
C LEU A 58 -7.13 -0.24 3.21
N ILE A 59 -7.01 -0.23 1.89
CA ILE A 59 -5.84 0.34 1.20
C ILE A 59 -6.28 1.35 0.15
N GLU A 60 -5.68 2.51 0.19
CA GLU A 60 -5.80 3.49 -0.88
C GLU A 60 -4.53 3.42 -1.73
N TRP A 61 -4.68 3.09 -3.00
CA TRP A 61 -3.56 3.02 -3.95
C TRP A 61 -3.50 4.32 -4.74
N ARG A 62 -2.41 5.05 -4.63
CA ARG A 62 -2.23 6.33 -5.32
C ARG A 62 -1.22 6.16 -6.44
N GLY A 63 -1.57 6.67 -7.63
CA GLY A 63 -0.67 6.63 -8.78
C GLY A 63 -0.52 5.27 -9.42
N GLY A 64 -1.52 4.41 -9.26
CA GLY A 64 -1.51 3.07 -9.83
C GLY A 64 -1.92 2.04 -8.81
N GLY A 65 -2.47 0.95 -9.28
CA GLY A 65 -2.99 -0.12 -8.43
C GLY A 65 -1.89 -1.01 -7.86
N PRO A 66 -2.29 -2.18 -7.34
CA PRO A 66 -1.37 -3.06 -6.59
C PRO A 66 -0.29 -3.72 -7.44
N TYR A 67 -0.42 -3.65 -8.75
CA TYR A 67 0.55 -4.29 -9.65
C TYR A 67 1.43 -3.29 -10.39
N VAL A 68 1.36 -2.01 -10.02
CA VAL A 68 2.14 -0.96 -10.63
C VAL A 68 3.32 -0.63 -9.71
N TRP A 69 4.52 -1.01 -10.13
CA TRP A 69 5.72 -0.86 -9.29
C TRP A 69 6.84 -0.11 -10.01
N SER A 70 6.48 0.63 -11.06
CA SER A 70 7.44 1.42 -11.78
C SER A 70 6.78 2.67 -12.30
N SER A 71 7.47 3.80 -12.18
CA SER A 71 7.01 5.06 -12.73
C SER A 71 7.42 5.20 -14.20
N THR A 72 8.18 4.25 -14.73
CA THR A 72 8.65 4.27 -16.11
C THR A 72 7.57 3.68 -17.02
N THR A 73 7.31 4.37 -18.09
CA THR A 73 6.37 3.90 -19.10
C THR A 73 7.11 3.35 -20.30
#